data_b4e2b309d33b4e6e1ca790aa12561188
#
_entry.id   b4e2b309d33b4e6e1ca790aa12561188
#
_cell.length_a   1.000
_cell.length_b   1.000
_cell.length_c   1.000
_cell.angle_alpha   90.00
_cell.angle_beta   90.00
_cell.angle_gamma   90.00
#
_symmetry.space_group_name_H-M   'P 1'
#
loop_
_entity.id
_entity.type
_entity.pdbx_description
1 polymer ?
#
loop_
_entity_poly.entity_id
_entity_poly.type
_entity_poly.pdbx_seq_one_letter_code
_entity_poly.pdbx_strand_id
1 'polypeptide(L)'
;MMNKMIKKLSAVALAAAMTLSTGVAAQAATVQVYFRQWEQTSSENTYLGEENTETFGTAPVFTVTGVESGDTYKEVLETAASDSKGKYKLAWTGDKNQYLNTITINGKEWGVTGGNINPTYDSTGKMISATWVGTAWSWYEGSNIYLKNISSYPKTTLGETLVPVTTEDNDNEIISMVLSYDKTQFDWHD
;
A
#
# COMPACT_ATOMS: atom_id res chain seq x y z
N MET A 1 -29.33 9.26 -9.04
CA MET A 1 -28.24 8.66 -8.22
C MET A 1 -27.30 9.80 -7.86
N MET A 2 -27.35 10.25 -6.61
CA MET A 2 -26.48 11.33 -6.12
C MET A 2 -25.14 10.73 -5.70
N ASN A 3 -24.06 11.14 -6.40
CA ASN A 3 -22.70 10.84 -5.98
C ASN A 3 -22.47 11.46 -4.60
N LYS A 4 -22.27 10.64 -3.58
CA LYS A 4 -21.76 11.06 -2.28
C LYS A 4 -20.29 11.46 -2.47
N MET A 5 -20.03 12.70 -2.78
CA MET A 5 -18.69 13.27 -2.61
C MET A 5 -18.41 13.34 -1.12
N ILE A 6 -17.61 12.41 -0.64
CA ILE A 6 -17.12 12.40 0.73
C ILE A 6 -16.08 13.50 0.84
N LYS A 7 -16.41 14.56 1.58
CA LYS A 7 -15.44 15.60 1.95
C LYS A 7 -14.58 15.08 3.08
N LYS A 8 -13.49 14.39 2.74
CA LYS A 8 -12.47 14.00 3.70
C LYS A 8 -11.46 15.14 3.82
N LEU A 9 -11.27 15.65 5.02
CA LEU A 9 -10.30 16.67 5.34
C LEU A 9 -8.98 16.00 5.73
N SER A 10 -7.95 16.16 4.91
CA SER A 10 -6.58 15.83 5.33
C SER A 10 -6.03 16.94 6.20
N ALA A 11 -5.64 16.61 7.39
CA ALA A 11 -4.97 17.53 8.28
C ALA A 11 -3.45 17.43 8.12
N VAL A 12 -2.90 18.40 7.39
CA VAL A 12 -1.57 18.89 7.75
C VAL A 12 -1.78 19.82 8.94
N ALA A 13 -1.44 19.35 10.11
CA ALA A 13 -1.42 20.05 11.39
C ALA A 13 -2.39 21.24 11.51
N LEU A 14 -3.52 21.10 12.20
CA LEU A 14 -3.94 22.07 13.18
C LEU A 14 -5.02 21.55 14.12
N ALA A 15 -4.87 21.93 15.37
CA ALA A 15 -5.77 21.68 16.48
C ALA A 15 -7.17 22.30 16.28
N ALA A 16 -8.16 21.54 16.77
CA ALA A 16 -9.41 21.99 17.37
C ALA A 16 -10.30 23.00 16.62
N ALA A 17 -11.43 22.50 16.14
CA ALA A 17 -12.68 23.21 16.24
C ALA A 17 -13.79 22.18 16.51
N MET A 18 -14.21 22.07 17.76
CA MET A 18 -15.43 21.37 18.15
C MET A 18 -16.64 22.15 17.61
N THR A 19 -17.41 21.51 16.76
CA THR A 19 -18.81 21.87 16.56
C THR A 19 -19.66 20.69 16.97
N LEU A 20 -20.30 20.83 18.11
CA LEU A 20 -21.33 19.94 18.61
C LEU A 20 -22.51 19.95 17.65
N SER A 21 -22.63 18.93 16.82
CA SER A 21 -23.89 18.55 16.20
C SER A 21 -24.33 17.24 16.86
N THR A 22 -25.51 17.25 17.48
CA THR A 22 -26.19 16.09 18.05
C THR A 22 -26.72 15.19 16.93
N GLY A 23 -25.83 14.59 16.17
CA GLY A 23 -26.07 13.43 15.34
C GLY A 23 -25.09 12.37 15.81
N VAL A 24 -25.47 11.13 15.81
CA VAL A 24 -24.56 10.00 16.12
C VAL A 24 -23.31 10.26 15.27
N ALA A 25 -22.23 10.66 15.94
CA ALA A 25 -20.96 10.91 15.27
C ALA A 25 -20.57 9.59 14.60
N ALA A 26 -20.47 9.58 13.29
CA ALA A 26 -19.91 8.44 12.60
C ALA A 26 -18.50 8.30 13.13
N GLN A 27 -18.20 7.16 13.72
CA GLN A 27 -16.89 6.87 14.28
C GLN A 27 -15.88 6.90 13.15
N ALA A 28 -14.88 7.73 13.30
CA ALA A 28 -13.88 7.98 12.28
C ALA A 28 -12.50 7.67 12.83
N ALA A 29 -11.78 6.79 12.14
CA ALA A 29 -10.40 6.45 12.44
C ALA A 29 -9.41 7.38 11.73
N THR A 30 -8.16 7.33 12.18
CA THR A 30 -7.01 7.89 11.49
C THR A 30 -6.19 6.75 10.92
N VAL A 31 -5.97 6.75 9.60
CA VAL A 31 -5.09 5.77 8.95
C VAL A 31 -3.73 6.38 8.69
N GLN A 32 -2.69 5.71 9.17
CA GLN A 32 -1.30 6.04 8.93
C GLN A 32 -0.69 5.06 7.93
N VAL A 33 -0.14 5.58 6.84
CA VAL A 33 0.49 4.78 5.79
C VAL A 33 1.98 5.02 5.79
N TYR A 34 2.72 3.97 6.04
CA TYR A 34 4.17 3.94 5.99
C TYR A 34 4.63 3.38 4.65
N PHE A 35 5.72 3.88 4.13
CA PHE A 35 6.36 3.33 2.94
C PHE A 35 7.69 2.72 3.31
N ARG A 36 8.05 1.64 2.62
CA ARG A 36 9.39 1.10 2.66
C ARG A 36 9.85 0.67 1.28
N GLN A 37 11.14 0.59 1.09
CA GLN A 37 11.77 -0.09 -0.04
C GLN A 37 12.48 -1.32 0.52
N TRP A 38 12.35 -2.44 -0.20
CA TRP A 38 12.89 -3.71 0.23
C TRP A 38 13.54 -4.42 -0.95
N GLU A 39 14.70 -5.03 -0.72
CA GLU A 39 15.35 -5.87 -1.73
C GLU A 39 15.35 -7.31 -1.25
N GLN A 40 14.99 -8.20 -2.15
CA GLN A 40 14.90 -9.63 -1.91
C GLN A 40 15.57 -10.38 -3.05
N THR A 41 16.50 -11.26 -2.71
CA THR A 41 17.07 -12.22 -3.65
C THR A 41 16.88 -13.62 -3.08
N SER A 42 16.46 -14.57 -3.91
CA SER A 42 16.24 -15.94 -3.49
C SER A 42 16.59 -16.91 -4.59
N SER A 43 17.55 -17.74 -4.35
CA SER A 43 17.77 -18.96 -5.14
C SER A 43 17.06 -20.17 -4.54
N GLU A 44 16.56 -20.08 -3.31
CA GLU A 44 15.96 -21.17 -2.55
C GLU A 44 14.68 -20.77 -1.79
N ASN A 45 13.93 -19.79 -2.30
CA ASN A 45 12.80 -19.17 -1.59
C ASN A 45 13.17 -18.62 -0.20
N THR A 46 14.45 -18.45 0.07
CA THR A 46 14.95 -17.87 1.31
C THR A 46 14.99 -16.36 1.15
N TYR A 47 14.38 -15.67 2.07
CA TYR A 47 14.40 -14.21 2.08
C TYR A 47 15.79 -13.70 2.43
N LEU A 48 16.46 -13.10 1.44
CA LEU A 48 17.73 -12.41 1.61
C LEU A 48 17.49 -10.97 1.17
N GLY A 49 17.27 -10.07 2.10
CA GLY A 49 16.98 -8.71 1.73
C GLY A 49 17.61 -7.69 2.64
N GLU A 50 17.86 -6.54 2.07
CA GLU A 50 18.21 -5.33 2.78
C GLU A 50 17.01 -4.40 2.81
N GLU A 51 16.76 -3.83 3.95
CA GLU A 51 15.79 -2.76 4.07
C GLU A 51 16.44 -1.45 3.63
N ASN A 52 15.73 -0.69 2.82
CA ASN A 52 16.16 0.64 2.43
C ASN A 52 15.05 1.65 2.76
N THR A 53 15.21 2.33 3.87
CA THR A 53 14.29 3.37 4.32
C THR A 53 14.73 4.80 3.96
N GLU A 54 15.91 4.98 3.38
CA GLU A 54 16.45 6.31 3.08
C GLU A 54 15.53 7.10 2.13
N THR A 55 14.88 6.39 1.20
CA THR A 55 14.02 7.02 0.20
C THR A 55 12.69 7.51 0.79
N PHE A 56 12.10 6.76 1.71
CA PHE A 56 10.76 7.00 2.22
C PHE A 56 10.75 7.48 3.67
N GLY A 57 11.84 7.28 4.42
CA GLY A 57 11.93 7.59 5.83
C GLY A 57 11.22 6.56 6.72
N THR A 58 11.07 6.90 7.98
CA THR A 58 10.50 6.03 9.02
C THR A 58 9.18 6.53 9.59
N ALA A 59 8.77 7.73 9.22
CA ALA A 59 7.49 8.33 9.62
C ALA A 59 6.39 7.95 8.62
N PRO A 60 5.10 8.07 9.01
CA PRO A 60 4.00 7.88 8.07
C PRO A 60 4.13 8.89 6.92
N VAL A 61 4.04 8.39 5.70
CA VAL A 61 4.03 9.22 4.49
C VAL A 61 2.68 9.88 4.30
N PHE A 62 1.62 9.14 4.64
CA PHE A 62 0.25 9.65 4.67
C PHE A 62 -0.36 9.50 6.06
N THR A 63 -1.16 10.48 6.44
CA THR A 63 -2.06 10.41 7.59
C THR A 63 -3.42 10.91 7.12
N VAL A 64 -4.40 10.03 7.10
CA VAL A 64 -5.76 10.31 6.65
C VAL A 64 -6.70 10.19 7.83
N THR A 65 -7.36 11.29 8.17
CA THR A 65 -8.36 11.34 9.25
C THR A 65 -9.76 11.23 8.68
N GLY A 66 -10.71 10.89 9.50
CA GLY A 66 -12.11 10.78 9.09
C GLY A 66 -12.38 9.55 8.21
N VAL A 67 -11.64 8.47 8.40
CA VAL A 67 -11.87 7.19 7.74
C VAL A 67 -13.00 6.46 8.46
N GLU A 68 -14.05 6.10 7.72
CA GLU A 68 -15.25 5.50 8.27
C GLU A 68 -15.27 3.98 8.03
N SER A 69 -16.09 3.29 8.81
CA SER A 69 -16.39 1.88 8.56
C SER A 69 -16.99 1.69 7.15
N GLY A 70 -16.39 0.79 6.36
CA GLY A 70 -16.77 0.55 4.97
C GLY A 70 -15.87 1.23 3.93
N ASP A 71 -14.95 2.10 4.35
CA ASP A 71 -13.89 2.60 3.46
C ASP A 71 -12.86 1.50 3.18
N THR A 72 -12.38 1.43 1.95
CA THR A 72 -11.28 0.55 1.56
C THR A 72 -9.93 1.24 1.72
N TYR A 73 -8.86 0.46 1.86
CA TYR A 73 -7.51 1.02 1.86
C TYR A 73 -7.19 1.78 0.56
N LYS A 74 -7.75 1.36 -0.58
CA LYS A 74 -7.63 2.11 -1.84
C LYS A 74 -8.21 3.52 -1.72
N GLU A 75 -9.42 3.66 -1.19
CA GLU A 75 -10.08 4.97 -1.03
C GLU A 75 -9.29 5.88 -0.09
N VAL A 76 -8.71 5.31 0.97
CA VAL A 76 -7.80 6.04 1.86
C VAL A 76 -6.58 6.56 1.10
N LEU A 77 -5.94 5.72 0.29
CA LEU A 77 -4.77 6.12 -0.50
C LEU A 77 -5.12 7.16 -1.57
N GLU A 78 -6.25 7.03 -2.24
CA GLU A 78 -6.72 8.00 -3.23
C GLU A 78 -7.01 9.36 -2.58
N THR A 79 -7.60 9.35 -1.39
CA THR A 79 -7.81 10.56 -0.59
C THR A 79 -6.48 11.23 -0.26
N ALA A 80 -5.50 10.47 0.28
CA ALA A 80 -4.18 10.98 0.61
C ALA A 80 -3.46 11.58 -0.62
N ALA A 81 -3.53 10.89 -1.75
CA ALA A 81 -2.92 11.37 -2.99
C ALA A 81 -3.58 12.67 -3.49
N SER A 82 -4.91 12.73 -3.46
CA SER A 82 -5.68 13.93 -3.83
C SER A 82 -5.28 15.13 -3.00
N ASP A 83 -5.15 14.95 -1.69
CA ASP A 83 -4.82 16.02 -0.75
C ASP A 83 -3.36 16.46 -0.80
N SER A 84 -2.52 15.65 -1.42
CA SER A 84 -1.09 15.94 -1.58
C SER A 84 -0.77 17.08 -2.55
N LYS A 85 -1.78 17.69 -3.19
CA LYS A 85 -1.63 18.76 -4.19
C LYS A 85 -0.72 18.36 -5.36
N GLY A 86 -0.79 17.10 -5.77
CA GLY A 86 -0.03 16.55 -6.90
C GLY A 86 1.38 16.06 -6.56
N LYS A 87 1.78 16.10 -5.28
CA LYS A 87 3.04 15.49 -4.83
C LYS A 87 3.04 13.98 -5.06
N TYR A 88 1.89 13.34 -4.87
CA TYR A 88 1.68 11.92 -5.09
C TYR A 88 0.62 11.69 -6.16
N LYS A 89 0.85 10.69 -7.02
CA LYS A 89 -0.13 10.20 -7.98
C LYS A 89 -0.13 8.69 -7.92
N LEU A 90 -1.31 8.08 -7.96
CA LEU A 90 -1.50 6.64 -7.91
C LEU A 90 -2.04 6.15 -9.26
N ALA A 91 -1.50 5.06 -9.74
CA ALA A 91 -2.05 4.33 -10.88
C ALA A 91 -2.39 2.91 -10.43
N TRP A 92 -3.57 2.46 -10.83
CA TRP A 92 -4.13 1.16 -10.46
C TRP A 92 -4.26 0.26 -11.69
N THR A 93 -4.26 -1.05 -11.48
CA THR A 93 -4.40 -2.06 -12.52
C THR A 93 -5.28 -3.23 -12.05
N GLY A 94 -5.52 -4.18 -12.95
CA GLY A 94 -6.39 -5.34 -12.72
C GLY A 94 -7.86 -5.04 -12.89
N ASP A 95 -8.68 -6.07 -12.73
CA ASP A 95 -10.12 -5.93 -12.75
C ASP A 95 -10.55 -4.95 -11.66
N LYS A 96 -11.43 -4.01 -12.00
CA LYS A 96 -11.91 -2.95 -11.09
C LYS A 96 -10.81 -2.03 -10.53
N ASN A 97 -9.60 -2.02 -11.13
CA ASN A 97 -8.49 -1.17 -10.68
C ASN A 97 -8.17 -1.32 -9.19
N GLN A 98 -7.99 -2.53 -8.72
CA GLN A 98 -7.84 -2.82 -7.29
C GLN A 98 -6.40 -3.11 -6.84
N TYR A 99 -5.47 -3.24 -7.79
CA TYR A 99 -4.04 -3.43 -7.52
C TYR A 99 -3.28 -2.14 -7.75
N LEU A 100 -2.45 -1.75 -6.79
CA LEU A 100 -1.56 -0.61 -6.94
C LEU A 100 -0.45 -0.95 -7.94
N ASN A 101 -0.40 -0.22 -9.05
CA ASN A 101 0.60 -0.42 -10.09
C ASN A 101 1.77 0.55 -9.98
N THR A 102 1.49 1.82 -9.79
CA THR A 102 2.53 2.86 -9.75
C THR A 102 2.18 3.92 -8.73
N ILE A 103 3.19 4.35 -7.98
CA ILE A 103 3.14 5.58 -7.19
C ILE A 103 4.14 6.55 -7.80
N THR A 104 3.70 7.73 -8.21
CA THR A 104 4.60 8.83 -8.56
C THR A 104 4.79 9.70 -7.34
N ILE A 105 6.03 9.94 -6.94
CA ILE A 105 6.40 10.77 -5.78
C ILE A 105 7.31 11.89 -6.27
N ASN A 106 6.88 13.15 -6.16
CA ASN A 106 7.64 14.31 -6.62
C ASN A 106 8.13 14.16 -8.08
N GLY A 107 7.30 13.54 -8.94
CA GLY A 107 7.62 13.32 -10.36
C GLY A 107 8.45 12.06 -10.66
N LYS A 108 8.96 11.35 -9.65
CA LYS A 108 9.63 10.06 -9.83
C LYS A 108 8.61 8.93 -9.72
N GLU A 109 8.59 8.04 -10.70
CA GLU A 109 7.71 6.87 -10.72
C GLU A 109 8.34 5.67 -10.04
N TRP A 110 7.51 4.98 -9.24
CA TRP A 110 7.78 3.73 -8.56
C TRP A 110 6.73 2.72 -9.03
N GLY A 111 7.04 2.04 -10.15
CA GLY A 111 6.08 1.19 -10.83
C GLY A 111 6.43 -0.29 -10.73
N VAL A 112 5.41 -1.12 -10.96
CA VAL A 112 5.58 -2.56 -11.10
C VAL A 112 6.34 -2.85 -12.39
N THR A 113 7.41 -3.63 -12.28
CA THR A 113 8.20 -4.12 -13.42
C THR A 113 8.45 -5.61 -13.23
N GLY A 114 8.83 -6.30 -14.26
CA GLY A 114 9.29 -7.66 -14.12
C GLY A 114 9.38 -8.43 -15.42
N GLY A 115 10.21 -9.46 -15.37
CA GLY A 115 10.40 -10.35 -16.49
C GLY A 115 11.36 -11.49 -16.17
N ASN A 116 11.30 -12.53 -16.98
CA ASN A 116 12.24 -13.64 -16.91
C ASN A 116 13.51 -13.26 -17.70
N ILE A 117 14.67 -13.48 -17.06
CA ILE A 117 15.98 -13.37 -17.68
C ILE A 117 16.64 -14.75 -17.72
N ASN A 118 17.55 -14.95 -18.69
CA ASN A 118 18.27 -16.21 -18.87
C ASN A 118 17.34 -17.45 -18.96
N PRO A 119 16.25 -17.42 -19.75
CA PRO A 119 15.34 -18.55 -19.85
C PRO A 119 16.02 -19.76 -20.49
N THR A 120 15.75 -20.95 -19.99
CA THR A 120 16.09 -22.21 -20.64
C THR A 120 14.82 -22.92 -21.09
N TYR A 121 14.92 -23.64 -22.20
CA TYR A 121 13.78 -24.29 -22.83
C TYR A 121 14.09 -25.77 -23.04
N ASP A 122 13.07 -26.61 -22.96
CA ASP A 122 13.15 -28.01 -23.36
C ASP A 122 13.12 -28.18 -24.89
N SER A 123 13.20 -29.42 -25.34
CA SER A 123 13.17 -29.77 -26.79
C SER A 123 11.83 -29.43 -27.47
N THR A 124 10.77 -29.17 -26.72
CA THR A 124 9.44 -28.80 -27.22
C THR A 124 9.25 -27.27 -27.29
N GLY A 125 10.21 -26.50 -26.79
CA GLY A 125 10.13 -25.04 -26.71
C GLY A 125 9.41 -24.55 -25.46
N LYS A 126 9.10 -25.39 -24.49
CA LYS A 126 8.56 -25.00 -23.19
C LYS A 126 9.68 -24.46 -22.32
N MET A 127 9.49 -23.29 -21.70
CA MET A 127 10.43 -22.76 -20.72
C MET A 127 10.43 -23.63 -19.46
N ILE A 128 11.61 -24.06 -19.03
CA ILE A 128 11.81 -24.97 -17.89
C ILE A 128 12.58 -24.32 -16.74
N SER A 129 13.27 -23.24 -16.97
CA SER A 129 13.83 -22.42 -15.89
C SER A 129 14.10 -21.01 -16.35
N ALA A 130 14.13 -20.08 -15.41
CA ALA A 130 14.56 -18.69 -15.62
C ALA A 130 14.91 -18.05 -14.28
N THR A 131 15.61 -16.92 -14.33
CA THR A 131 15.66 -15.98 -13.20
C THR A 131 14.58 -14.93 -13.43
N TRP A 132 13.65 -14.79 -12.48
CA TRP A 132 12.69 -13.70 -12.49
C TRP A 132 13.29 -12.49 -11.75
N VAL A 133 13.19 -11.32 -12.35
CA VAL A 133 13.61 -10.05 -11.73
C VAL A 133 12.50 -9.04 -11.91
N GLY A 134 12.14 -8.35 -10.84
CA GLY A 134 11.12 -7.33 -10.93
C GLY A 134 10.93 -6.52 -9.67
N THR A 135 10.01 -5.56 -9.78
CA THR A 135 9.57 -4.72 -8.67
C THR A 135 8.06 -4.79 -8.56
N ALA A 136 7.54 -4.75 -7.34
CA ALA A 136 6.11 -4.75 -7.09
C ALA A 136 5.77 -3.95 -5.83
N TRP A 137 4.54 -3.48 -5.76
CA TRP A 137 3.96 -2.97 -4.52
C TRP A 137 3.24 -4.10 -3.80
N SER A 138 3.67 -4.36 -2.59
CA SER A 138 2.96 -5.20 -1.62
C SER A 138 2.49 -4.36 -0.44
N TRP A 139 1.66 -4.92 0.42
CA TRP A 139 1.18 -4.21 1.59
C TRP A 139 0.88 -5.17 2.74
N TYR A 140 0.89 -4.64 3.96
CA TYR A 140 0.48 -5.37 5.16
C TYR A 140 0.03 -4.40 6.26
N GLU A 141 -0.72 -4.92 7.21
CA GLU A 141 -1.18 -4.15 8.36
C GLU A 141 -0.08 -3.95 9.39
N GLY A 142 -0.16 -2.83 10.11
CA GLY A 142 0.81 -2.44 11.12
C GLY A 142 1.77 -1.34 10.65
N SER A 143 2.68 -0.94 11.53
CA SER A 143 3.63 0.16 11.32
C SER A 143 5.09 -0.29 11.28
N ASN A 144 5.35 -1.61 11.37
CA ASN A 144 6.72 -2.14 11.42
C ASN A 144 7.31 -2.24 10.02
N ILE A 145 8.00 -1.19 9.58
CA ILE A 145 8.71 -1.16 8.28
C ILE A 145 9.94 -2.09 8.23
N TYR A 146 10.39 -2.62 9.37
CA TYR A 146 11.54 -3.53 9.49
C TYR A 146 11.17 -5.01 9.46
N LEU A 147 9.91 -5.33 9.15
CA LEU A 147 9.44 -6.70 9.12
C LEU A 147 10.08 -7.49 7.98
N LYS A 148 10.96 -8.45 8.29
CA LYS A 148 11.67 -9.28 7.31
C LYS A 148 10.81 -10.38 6.69
N ASN A 149 10.03 -11.04 7.51
CA ASN A 149 9.15 -12.12 7.08
C ASN A 149 7.72 -11.69 7.27
N ILE A 150 7.04 -11.37 6.19
CA ILE A 150 5.61 -11.15 6.21
C ILE A 150 4.96 -12.52 6.18
N SER A 151 4.61 -13.04 7.36
CA SER A 151 4.04 -14.39 7.52
C SER A 151 2.66 -14.53 6.90
N SER A 152 1.98 -13.42 6.66
CA SER A 152 0.71 -13.40 5.94
C SER A 152 0.57 -12.08 5.19
N TYR A 153 0.79 -12.11 3.87
CA TYR A 153 0.29 -11.05 3.03
C TYR A 153 -1.24 -11.06 3.05
N PRO A 154 -1.90 -9.91 3.01
CA PRO A 154 -3.33 -9.86 2.85
C PRO A 154 -3.76 -10.67 1.62
N LYS A 155 -4.79 -11.49 1.77
CA LYS A 155 -5.30 -12.34 0.67
C LYS A 155 -6.17 -11.56 -0.31
N THR A 156 -6.54 -10.36 0.05
CA THR A 156 -7.41 -9.45 -0.69
C THR A 156 -6.62 -8.23 -1.16
N THR A 157 -7.12 -7.57 -2.18
CA THR A 157 -6.51 -6.37 -2.74
C THR A 157 -6.80 -5.13 -1.91
N LEU A 158 -6.04 -4.05 -2.12
CA LEU A 158 -6.30 -2.75 -1.46
C LEU A 158 -7.71 -2.22 -1.76
N GLY A 159 -8.26 -2.55 -2.94
CA GLY A 159 -9.60 -2.11 -3.34
C GLY A 159 -10.73 -2.97 -2.77
N GLU A 160 -10.42 -4.14 -2.21
CA GLU A 160 -11.41 -5.05 -1.63
C GLU A 160 -11.31 -5.13 -0.11
N THR A 161 -10.19 -4.67 0.47
CA THR A 161 -9.97 -4.73 1.91
C THR A 161 -10.53 -3.48 2.58
N LEU A 162 -11.50 -3.69 3.44
CA LEU A 162 -12.06 -2.63 4.28
C LEU A 162 -11.06 -2.28 5.38
N VAL A 163 -10.99 -0.99 5.69
CA VAL A 163 -10.25 -0.53 6.87
C VAL A 163 -10.98 -1.03 8.12
N PRO A 164 -10.29 -1.69 9.07
CA PRO A 164 -10.91 -2.31 10.24
C PRO A 164 -11.26 -1.26 11.31
N VAL A 165 -12.10 -0.29 10.95
CA VAL A 165 -12.60 0.71 11.90
C VAL A 165 -13.54 0.02 12.89
N THR A 166 -13.21 0.06 14.18
CA THR A 166 -14.05 -0.52 15.21
C THR A 166 -15.20 0.41 15.56
N THR A 167 -16.37 -0.17 15.82
CA THR A 167 -17.59 0.59 16.13
C THR A 167 -17.72 0.96 17.63
N GLU A 168 -16.71 0.66 18.41
CA GLU A 168 -16.70 0.95 19.85
C GLU A 168 -16.02 2.32 20.10
N ASP A 169 -16.71 3.19 20.77
CA ASP A 169 -16.43 4.54 21.33
C ASP A 169 -14.98 5.12 21.31
N ASN A 170 -14.20 4.87 20.27
CA ASN A 170 -12.84 5.36 20.14
C ASN A 170 -12.69 6.38 18.99
N ASP A 171 -13.10 7.63 19.24
CA ASP A 171 -12.95 8.75 18.29
C ASP A 171 -11.49 9.05 17.83
N ASN A 172 -10.51 8.25 18.27
CA ASN A 172 -9.09 8.42 17.98
C ASN A 172 -8.38 7.13 17.61
N GLU A 173 -9.09 6.16 17.04
CA GLU A 173 -8.43 4.93 16.58
C GLU A 173 -7.38 5.22 15.52
N ILE A 174 -6.15 4.74 15.74
CA ILE A 174 -5.06 4.81 14.77
C ILE A 174 -4.84 3.45 14.16
N ILE A 175 -5.12 3.35 12.88
CA ILE A 175 -4.89 2.16 12.07
C ILE A 175 -3.66 2.41 11.22
N SER A 176 -2.73 1.45 11.19
CA SER A 176 -1.48 1.59 10.44
C SER A 176 -1.37 0.53 9.36
N MET A 177 -0.79 0.91 8.23
CA MET A 177 -0.40 -0.01 7.16
C MET A 177 0.95 0.36 6.57
N VAL A 178 1.63 -0.62 6.01
CA VAL A 178 2.86 -0.43 5.27
C VAL A 178 2.64 -0.76 3.80
N LEU A 179 3.02 0.16 2.92
CA LEU A 179 3.22 -0.10 1.49
C LEU A 179 4.71 -0.41 1.26
N SER A 180 4.99 -1.58 0.76
CA SER A 180 6.33 -2.07 0.49
C SER A 180 6.61 -2.10 -1.01
N TYR A 181 7.61 -1.36 -1.45
CA TYR A 181 8.14 -1.45 -2.81
C TYR A 181 9.23 -2.51 -2.83
N ASP A 182 8.86 -3.69 -3.24
CA ASP A 182 9.72 -4.87 -3.20
C ASP A 182 10.45 -5.02 -4.54
N LYS A 183 11.78 -5.05 -4.49
CA LYS A 183 12.66 -5.45 -5.59
C LYS A 183 13.07 -6.89 -5.34
N THR A 184 12.67 -7.78 -6.24
CA THR A 184 12.80 -9.22 -6.06
C THR A 184 13.56 -9.85 -7.21
N GLN A 185 14.44 -10.77 -6.86
CA GLN A 185 15.10 -11.67 -7.79
C GLN A 185 15.02 -13.09 -7.24
N PHE A 186 14.54 -14.02 -8.03
CA PHE A 186 14.55 -15.43 -7.67
C PHE A 186 14.69 -16.34 -8.90
N ASP A 187 15.35 -17.47 -8.70
CA ASP A 187 15.42 -18.53 -9.69
C ASP A 187 14.25 -19.49 -9.54
N TRP A 188 13.66 -19.88 -10.66
CA TRP A 188 12.61 -20.87 -10.67
C TRP A 188 12.92 -21.98 -11.68
N HIS A 189 12.43 -23.17 -11.38
CA HIS A 189 12.53 -24.37 -12.20
C HIS A 189 11.17 -25.06 -12.26
N ASP A 190 10.85 -25.66 -13.43
CA ASP A 190 9.63 -26.46 -13.64
C ASP A 190 9.81 -27.88 -13.11
#